data_3b27b9635c8d69c52de8eb7bae38e166
#
_entry.id   3b27b9635c8d69c52de8eb7bae38e166
#
_cell.length_a   1.000
_cell.length_b   1.000
_cell.length_c   1.000
_cell.angle_alpha   90.00
_cell.angle_beta   90.00
_cell.angle_gamma   90.00
#
_symmetry.space_group_name_H-M   'P 1'
#
loop_
_entity.id
_entity.type
_entity.pdbx_description
1 polymer ?
#
loop_
_entity_poly.entity_id
_entity_poly.type
_entity_poly.pdbx_seq_one_letter_code
_entity_poly.pdbx_strand_id
1 'polypeptide(L)'
;AIRVGPKDAALPYKGFHAHIELTPSAFKIDDNCGGIPRNIAENYAFRFGRTERDRDANLATVGVYGIGMKRAIFKLGTNCVLESKHAADQFTVTIDKAWMENDGPDGWELELSDEAPSLEKSGTRISIDQLHPSVQIEFDQTKNTFIKDFRDIVQRHYSYIIEKGFEIKINGREVIASTIQTLFDSVSLQNNGSGIQPYIYEAESDGVSVRLMMGLYEKLPTDQEQEES
;
A
#
# COMPACT_ATOMS: atom_id res chain seq x y z
N ALA A 1 1.09 2.64 9.28
CA ALA A 1 1.15 1.49 10.18
C ALA A 1 2.58 1.16 10.60
N ILE A 2 3.52 1.00 9.67
CA ILE A 2 4.92 0.62 9.99
C ILE A 2 5.58 1.57 10.99
N ARG A 3 5.23 2.85 10.97
CA ARG A 3 5.82 3.88 11.86
C ARG A 3 5.14 3.97 13.22
N VAL A 4 3.89 3.54 13.35
CA VAL A 4 3.07 3.75 14.54
C VAL A 4 2.79 2.45 15.32
N GLY A 5 3.05 1.29 14.72
CA GLY A 5 2.89 0.00 15.38
C GLY A 5 3.97 -0.25 16.45
N PRO A 6 3.64 -0.91 17.58
CA PRO A 6 4.61 -1.29 18.60
C PRO A 6 5.59 -2.34 18.05
N LYS A 7 6.89 -2.02 18.07
CA LYS A 7 7.94 -2.83 17.42
C LYS A 7 8.08 -4.26 17.98
N ASP A 8 7.77 -4.44 19.25
CA ASP A 8 8.00 -5.70 19.97
C ASP A 8 6.75 -6.59 20.12
N ALA A 9 5.62 -6.19 19.52
CA ALA A 9 4.39 -6.97 19.59
C ALA A 9 4.39 -8.08 18.53
N ALA A 10 3.77 -9.22 18.85
CA ALA A 10 3.55 -10.31 17.88
C ALA A 10 2.71 -9.85 16.68
N LEU A 11 1.75 -8.96 16.91
CA LEU A 11 0.87 -8.35 15.90
C LEU A 11 0.98 -6.81 15.97
N PRO A 12 2.10 -6.22 15.52
CA PRO A 12 2.37 -4.79 15.66
C PRO A 12 1.40 -3.91 14.88
N TYR A 13 0.70 -4.46 13.89
CA TYR A 13 -0.21 -3.71 13.03
C TYR A 13 -1.69 -3.99 13.30
N LYS A 14 -1.99 -4.75 14.37
CA LYS A 14 -3.38 -5.04 14.75
C LYS A 14 -4.15 -3.73 15.02
N GLY A 15 -5.29 -3.60 14.35
CA GLY A 15 -6.15 -2.41 14.45
C GLY A 15 -5.85 -1.33 13.41
N PHE A 16 -4.76 -1.46 12.63
CA PHE A 16 -4.52 -0.64 11.45
C PHE A 16 -5.10 -1.30 10.20
N HIS A 17 -5.61 -0.48 9.31
CA HIS A 17 -6.21 -0.96 8.06
C HIS A 17 -5.95 -0.04 6.86
N ALA A 18 -6.14 -0.61 5.67
CA ALA A 18 -6.35 0.09 4.42
C ALA A 18 -7.57 -0.53 3.70
N HIS A 19 -8.58 0.27 3.46
CA HIS A 19 -9.78 -0.15 2.72
C HIS A 19 -9.75 0.50 1.33
N ILE A 20 -9.87 -0.32 0.30
CA ILE A 20 -9.80 0.08 -1.10
C ILE A 20 -11.12 -0.22 -1.77
N GLU A 21 -11.69 0.77 -2.42
CA GLU A 21 -12.90 0.64 -3.24
C GLU A 21 -12.55 0.96 -4.70
N LEU A 22 -12.87 0.04 -5.58
CA LEU A 22 -12.64 0.10 -7.01
C LEU A 22 -13.98 -0.13 -7.71
N THR A 23 -14.53 0.93 -8.28
CA THR A 23 -15.78 0.88 -9.06
C THR A 23 -15.61 1.62 -10.38
N PRO A 24 -16.43 1.38 -11.41
CA PRO A 24 -16.36 2.14 -12.66
C PRO A 24 -16.53 3.65 -12.49
N SER A 25 -17.08 4.12 -11.37
CA SER A 25 -17.30 5.53 -11.08
C SER A 25 -16.25 6.18 -10.18
N ALA A 26 -15.53 5.40 -9.38
CA ALA A 26 -14.60 5.95 -8.39
C ALA A 26 -13.54 4.95 -7.95
N PHE A 27 -12.37 5.49 -7.59
CA PHE A 27 -11.36 4.86 -6.77
C PHE A 27 -11.36 5.52 -5.40
N LYS A 28 -11.29 4.72 -4.33
CA LYS A 28 -11.11 5.25 -2.99
C LYS A 28 -10.18 4.37 -2.20
N ILE A 29 -9.30 4.99 -1.44
CA ILE A 29 -8.50 4.31 -0.41
C ILE A 29 -8.60 5.09 0.89
N ASP A 30 -8.85 4.38 1.96
CA ASP A 30 -9.02 4.91 3.31
C ASP A 30 -8.14 4.12 4.26
N ASP A 31 -7.33 4.81 5.06
CA ASP A 31 -6.50 4.22 6.08
C ASP A 31 -6.66 4.91 7.44
N ASN A 32 -6.33 4.22 8.51
CA ASN A 32 -6.25 4.75 9.87
C ASN A 32 -4.81 4.79 10.40
N CYS A 33 -3.82 4.97 9.54
CA CYS A 33 -2.40 4.87 9.87
C CYS A 33 -1.79 6.17 10.41
N GLY A 34 -2.61 7.10 10.91
CA GLY A 34 -2.16 8.29 11.62
C GLY A 34 -2.19 9.59 10.82
N GLY A 35 -2.52 9.55 9.53
CA GLY A 35 -2.61 10.73 8.67
C GLY A 35 -1.25 11.35 8.29
N ILE A 36 -1.30 12.46 7.58
CA ILE A 36 -0.14 13.22 7.11
C ILE A 36 -0.06 14.51 7.94
N PRO A 37 1.03 14.77 8.69
CA PRO A 37 1.24 16.06 9.33
C PRO A 37 1.27 17.21 8.30
N ARG A 38 0.69 18.36 8.62
CA ARG A 38 0.62 19.51 7.70
C ARG A 38 1.99 19.93 7.18
N ASN A 39 3.00 20.02 8.04
CA ASN A 39 4.36 20.35 7.63
C ASN A 39 4.97 19.35 6.64
N ILE A 40 4.58 18.08 6.71
CA ILE A 40 4.98 17.04 5.73
C ILE A 40 4.20 17.21 4.44
N ALA A 41 2.92 17.58 4.50
CA ALA A 41 2.13 17.88 3.32
C ALA A 41 2.73 19.04 2.51
N GLU A 42 2.99 20.18 3.16
CA GLU A 42 3.52 21.39 2.56
C GLU A 42 4.93 21.23 1.96
N ASN A 43 5.79 20.46 2.63
CA ASN A 43 7.18 20.39 2.25
C ASN A 43 7.56 19.15 1.44
N TYR A 44 6.76 18.06 1.50
CA TYR A 44 7.16 16.76 0.90
C TYR A 44 6.06 16.02 0.15
N ALA A 45 4.87 15.85 0.73
CA ALA A 45 3.90 14.89 0.20
C ALA A 45 3.40 15.26 -1.20
N PHE A 46 3.23 16.56 -1.44
CA PHE A 46 2.72 17.08 -2.72
C PHE A 46 3.81 17.62 -3.66
N ARG A 47 5.07 17.66 -3.25
CA ARG A 47 6.18 18.04 -4.13
C ARG A 47 6.60 16.90 -5.05
N PHE A 48 6.93 17.21 -6.29
CA PHE A 48 7.50 16.23 -7.23
C PHE A 48 8.98 16.00 -6.92
N GLY A 49 9.33 14.75 -6.64
CA GLY A 49 10.68 14.35 -6.28
C GLY A 49 11.01 14.57 -4.80
N ARG A 50 12.19 14.13 -4.40
CA ARG A 50 12.75 14.37 -3.06
C ARG A 50 13.79 15.47 -3.14
N THR A 51 13.57 16.56 -2.45
CA THR A 51 14.50 17.70 -2.42
C THR A 51 15.70 17.49 -1.51
N GLU A 52 15.57 16.64 -0.48
CA GLU A 52 16.63 16.38 0.51
C GLU A 52 16.78 14.87 0.74
N ARG A 53 17.70 14.24 0.01
CA ARG A 53 17.98 12.80 0.13
C ARG A 53 18.54 12.41 1.50
N ASP A 54 19.35 13.25 2.09
CA ASP A 54 20.06 12.94 3.35
C ASP A 54 19.12 12.94 4.57
N ARG A 55 18.11 13.80 4.57
CA ARG A 55 17.11 13.88 5.65
C ARG A 55 16.20 12.65 5.69
N ASP A 56 15.96 12.05 4.54
CA ASP A 56 15.07 10.89 4.38
C ASP A 56 15.80 9.55 4.46
N ALA A 57 17.13 9.54 4.49
CA ALA A 57 17.95 8.33 4.47
C ALA A 57 17.65 7.36 5.64
N ASN A 58 17.22 7.92 6.79
CA ASN A 58 16.90 7.14 8.00
C ASN A 58 15.41 6.84 8.14
N LEU A 59 14.57 7.20 7.15
CA LEU A 59 13.15 6.90 7.21
C LEU A 59 12.88 5.57 6.52
N ALA A 60 12.45 4.57 7.30
CA ALA A 60 11.94 3.30 6.77
C ALA A 60 10.66 3.53 5.96
N THR A 61 10.80 3.92 4.70
CA THR A 61 9.69 4.15 3.76
C THR A 61 9.83 3.29 2.52
N VAL A 62 8.71 2.74 2.05
CA VAL A 62 8.66 2.00 0.77
C VAL A 62 8.81 2.94 -0.43
N GLY A 63 8.36 4.21 -0.29
CA GLY A 63 8.43 5.20 -1.36
C GLY A 63 9.77 5.91 -1.43
N VAL A 64 10.62 5.55 -2.40
CA VAL A 64 11.97 6.12 -2.57
C VAL A 64 11.97 7.45 -3.32
N TYR A 65 11.13 7.60 -4.33
CA TYR A 65 11.18 8.74 -5.27
C TYR A 65 10.17 9.86 -4.98
N GLY A 66 9.19 9.66 -4.11
CA GLY A 66 8.17 10.66 -3.77
C GLY A 66 7.20 11.03 -4.90
N ILE A 67 7.08 10.19 -5.93
CA ILE A 67 6.22 10.45 -7.11
C ILE A 67 5.05 9.46 -7.27
N GLY A 68 5.05 8.36 -6.52
CA GLY A 68 4.10 7.26 -6.73
C GLY A 68 2.63 7.68 -6.59
N MET A 69 2.29 8.32 -5.47
CA MET A 69 0.92 8.79 -5.21
C MET A 69 0.44 9.77 -6.28
N LYS A 70 1.24 10.79 -6.60
CA LYS A 70 0.92 11.81 -7.60
C LYS A 70 0.68 11.21 -8.97
N ARG A 71 1.60 10.33 -9.40
CA ARG A 71 1.45 9.62 -10.68
C ARG A 71 0.20 8.74 -10.72
N ALA A 72 -0.16 8.09 -9.62
CA ALA A 72 -1.36 7.28 -9.53
C ALA A 72 -2.62 8.15 -9.69
N ILE A 73 -2.69 9.28 -9.00
CA ILE A 73 -3.82 10.22 -9.10
C ILE A 73 -4.08 10.60 -10.57
N PHE A 74 -3.06 11.11 -11.27
CA PHE A 74 -3.20 11.52 -12.68
C PHE A 74 -3.54 10.40 -13.65
N LYS A 75 -3.14 9.16 -13.33
CA LYS A 75 -3.45 7.99 -14.16
C LYS A 75 -4.86 7.46 -13.96
N LEU A 76 -5.44 7.70 -12.80
CA LEU A 76 -6.76 7.17 -12.46
C LEU A 76 -7.89 8.07 -12.96
N GLY A 77 -7.78 9.37 -12.75
CA GLY A 77 -8.88 10.28 -13.10
C GLY A 77 -8.49 11.76 -13.04
N THR A 78 -9.48 12.62 -13.12
CA THR A 78 -9.31 14.08 -13.22
C THR A 78 -9.87 14.86 -12.03
N ASN A 79 -10.45 14.19 -11.05
CA ASN A 79 -10.91 14.83 -9.80
C ASN A 79 -10.48 13.96 -8.62
N CYS A 80 -9.58 14.49 -7.80
CA CYS A 80 -9.04 13.81 -6.63
C CYS A 80 -9.24 14.69 -5.39
N VAL A 81 -9.81 14.11 -4.34
CA VAL A 81 -9.87 14.72 -3.02
C VAL A 81 -9.04 13.86 -2.07
N LEU A 82 -8.06 14.47 -1.44
CA LEU A 82 -7.26 13.88 -0.37
C LEU A 82 -7.62 14.54 0.95
N GLU A 83 -8.08 13.76 1.88
CA GLU A 83 -8.38 14.16 3.25
C GLU A 83 -7.33 13.58 4.19
N SER A 84 -6.80 14.37 5.10
CA SER A 84 -5.87 13.90 6.12
C SER A 84 -6.21 14.44 7.50
N LYS A 85 -6.17 13.54 8.49
CA LYS A 85 -6.33 13.88 9.91
C LYS A 85 -5.17 13.27 10.69
N HIS A 86 -4.32 14.13 11.23
CA HIS A 86 -3.15 13.73 12.00
C HIS A 86 -3.15 14.50 13.34
N ALA A 87 -3.38 13.79 14.47
CA ALA A 87 -3.38 14.38 15.80
C ALA A 87 -4.11 15.75 15.87
N ALA A 88 -3.37 16.87 15.87
CA ALA A 88 -3.90 18.23 15.89
C ALA A 88 -4.07 18.84 14.50
N ASP A 89 -3.51 18.21 13.45
CA ASP A 89 -3.54 18.72 12.08
C ASP A 89 -4.61 18.02 11.27
N GLN A 90 -5.36 18.80 10.52
CA GLN A 90 -6.27 18.27 9.52
C GLN A 90 -6.29 19.19 8.31
N PHE A 91 -6.48 18.61 7.13
CA PHE A 91 -6.60 19.36 5.90
C PHE A 91 -7.23 18.51 4.79
N THR A 92 -7.74 19.20 3.80
CA THR A 92 -8.21 18.63 2.55
C THR A 92 -7.45 19.24 1.38
N VAL A 93 -7.10 18.43 0.39
CA VAL A 93 -6.48 18.87 -0.87
C VAL A 93 -7.37 18.41 -2.02
N THR A 94 -7.72 19.31 -2.90
CA THR A 94 -8.46 19.01 -4.12
C THR A 94 -7.54 19.19 -5.33
N ILE A 95 -7.46 18.17 -6.17
CA ILE A 95 -6.76 18.20 -7.45
C ILE A 95 -7.81 17.89 -8.51
N ASP A 96 -8.37 18.93 -9.09
CA ASP A 96 -9.41 18.83 -10.10
C ASP A 96 -8.85 19.07 -11.52
N LYS A 97 -9.73 18.93 -12.50
CA LYS A 97 -9.36 19.15 -13.89
C LYS A 97 -8.89 20.58 -14.16
N ALA A 98 -9.49 21.58 -13.51
CA ALA A 98 -9.11 22.99 -13.69
C ALA A 98 -7.69 23.24 -13.16
N TRP A 99 -7.34 22.65 -12.02
CA TRP A 99 -5.97 22.68 -11.49
C TRP A 99 -4.99 21.96 -12.41
N MET A 100 -5.36 20.79 -12.95
CA MET A 100 -4.50 19.98 -13.85
C MET A 100 -4.21 20.69 -15.19
N GLU A 101 -5.13 21.53 -15.67
CA GLU A 101 -5.03 22.28 -16.93
C GLU A 101 -4.50 23.69 -16.74
N ASN A 102 -4.13 24.09 -15.52
CA ASN A 102 -3.61 25.42 -15.23
C ASN A 102 -2.12 25.53 -15.59
N ASP A 103 -1.84 26.16 -16.73
CA ASP A 103 -0.47 26.43 -17.21
C ASP A 103 0.09 27.78 -16.71
N GLY A 104 -0.60 28.45 -15.78
CA GLY A 104 -0.17 29.73 -15.21
C GLY A 104 1.06 29.58 -14.31
N PRO A 105 1.70 30.72 -13.93
CA PRO A 105 2.91 30.70 -13.09
C PRO A 105 2.69 30.03 -11.74
N ASP A 106 1.48 30.08 -11.18
CA ASP A 106 1.09 29.46 -9.92
C ASP A 106 0.32 28.12 -10.11
N GLY A 107 0.30 27.61 -11.35
CA GLY A 107 -0.49 26.45 -11.76
C GLY A 107 -0.15 25.13 -11.02
N TRP A 108 0.97 25.08 -10.33
CA TRP A 108 1.42 23.90 -9.57
C TRP A 108 1.28 24.04 -8.05
N GLU A 109 0.66 25.13 -7.59
CA GLU A 109 0.37 25.31 -6.17
C GLU A 109 -0.90 24.55 -5.79
N LEU A 110 -0.83 23.80 -4.69
CA LEU A 110 -1.95 23.08 -4.11
C LEU A 110 -2.35 23.73 -2.78
N GLU A 111 -3.61 24.13 -2.69
CA GLU A 111 -4.16 24.67 -1.47
C GLU A 111 -4.44 23.54 -0.46
N LEU A 112 -3.96 23.73 0.76
CA LEU A 112 -4.34 22.90 1.90
C LEU A 112 -5.53 23.57 2.61
N SER A 113 -6.74 23.19 2.23
CA SER A 113 -7.96 23.70 2.86
C SER A 113 -8.08 23.22 4.30
N ASP A 114 -8.52 24.11 5.20
CA ASP A 114 -8.82 23.78 6.59
C ASP A 114 -10.20 23.14 6.79
N GLU A 115 -10.91 22.80 5.71
CA GLU A 115 -12.15 22.03 5.80
C GLU A 115 -11.90 20.74 6.58
N ALA A 116 -12.77 20.51 7.57
CA ALA A 116 -12.67 19.33 8.39
C ALA A 116 -12.87 18.07 7.55
N PRO A 117 -11.89 17.17 7.51
CA PRO A 117 -12.05 15.91 6.80
C PRO A 117 -13.18 15.09 7.41
N SER A 118 -13.84 14.28 6.59
CA SER A 118 -14.90 13.38 7.02
C SER A 118 -14.38 12.16 7.81
N LEU A 119 -13.10 12.15 8.16
CA LEU A 119 -12.43 11.06 8.88
C LEU A 119 -12.76 11.09 10.37
N GLU A 120 -13.29 9.99 10.89
CA GLU A 120 -13.53 9.86 12.33
C GLU A 120 -12.24 9.76 13.14
N LYS A 121 -11.25 9.00 12.63
CA LYS A 121 -9.95 8.74 13.26
C LYS A 121 -8.81 9.35 12.47
N SER A 122 -7.66 9.47 13.12
CA SER A 122 -6.42 9.85 12.41
C SER A 122 -6.10 8.86 11.30
N GLY A 123 -5.93 9.37 10.09
CA GLY A 123 -5.73 8.56 8.89
C GLY A 123 -5.71 9.43 7.63
N THR A 124 -5.71 8.77 6.49
CA THR A 124 -5.74 9.42 5.18
C THR A 124 -6.81 8.77 4.31
N ARG A 125 -7.56 9.59 3.59
CA ARG A 125 -8.47 9.14 2.55
C ARG A 125 -8.11 9.81 1.23
N ILE A 126 -8.04 9.03 0.17
CA ILE A 126 -7.91 9.51 -1.20
C ILE A 126 -9.12 9.01 -1.97
N SER A 127 -9.88 9.93 -2.53
CA SER A 127 -11.05 9.64 -3.36
C SER A 127 -10.80 10.25 -4.75
N ILE A 128 -10.91 9.43 -5.78
CA ILE A 128 -10.75 9.87 -7.16
C ILE A 128 -12.03 9.50 -7.91
N ASP A 129 -12.69 10.45 -8.44
CA ASP A 129 -13.82 10.30 -9.37
C ASP A 129 -13.47 10.88 -10.75
N GLN A 130 -14.42 10.94 -11.65
CA GLN A 130 -14.16 11.29 -13.04
C GLN A 130 -13.00 10.46 -13.62
N LEU A 131 -13.06 9.15 -13.39
CA LEU A 131 -12.04 8.21 -13.85
C LEU A 131 -11.88 8.25 -15.36
N HIS A 132 -10.65 8.02 -15.84
CA HIS A 132 -10.41 7.89 -17.28
C HIS A 132 -11.16 6.69 -17.85
N PRO A 133 -11.64 6.73 -19.10
CA PRO A 133 -12.45 5.66 -19.69
C PRO A 133 -11.81 4.27 -19.62
N SER A 134 -10.49 4.18 -19.80
CA SER A 134 -9.76 2.93 -19.66
C SER A 134 -9.83 2.38 -18.23
N VAL A 135 -9.71 3.23 -17.22
CA VAL A 135 -9.79 2.85 -15.80
C VAL A 135 -11.20 2.41 -15.43
N GLN A 136 -12.23 3.09 -15.95
CA GLN A 136 -13.63 2.69 -15.73
C GLN A 136 -13.89 1.27 -16.24
N ILE A 137 -13.33 0.91 -17.40
CA ILE A 137 -13.43 -0.43 -17.97
C ILE A 137 -12.71 -1.43 -17.07
N GLU A 138 -11.48 -1.13 -16.66
CA GLU A 138 -10.69 -2.02 -15.79
C GLU A 138 -11.38 -2.27 -14.43
N PHE A 139 -12.06 -1.28 -13.88
CA PHE A 139 -12.76 -1.43 -12.59
C PHE A 139 -14.15 -2.08 -12.71
N ASP A 140 -14.61 -2.37 -13.93
CA ASP A 140 -15.87 -3.08 -14.16
C ASP A 140 -15.66 -4.59 -14.06
N GLN A 141 -15.98 -5.16 -12.89
CA GLN A 141 -15.85 -6.60 -12.59
C GLN A 141 -16.68 -7.50 -13.52
N THR A 142 -17.65 -6.93 -14.22
CA THR A 142 -18.49 -7.69 -15.17
C THR A 142 -17.81 -7.87 -16.53
N LYS A 143 -16.74 -7.13 -16.78
CA LYS A 143 -16.05 -7.08 -18.07
C LYS A 143 -14.67 -7.70 -18.07
N ASN A 144 -14.00 -7.74 -16.92
CA ASN A 144 -12.63 -8.24 -16.83
C ASN A 144 -12.24 -8.75 -15.42
N THR A 145 -11.05 -9.28 -15.31
CA THR A 145 -10.51 -9.88 -14.08
C THR A 145 -9.65 -8.93 -13.24
N PHE A 146 -9.48 -7.67 -13.66
CA PHE A 146 -8.53 -6.73 -13.04
C PHE A 146 -8.60 -6.70 -11.51
N ILE A 147 -9.82 -6.63 -10.93
CA ILE A 147 -9.97 -6.54 -9.47
C ILE A 147 -9.55 -7.84 -8.78
N LYS A 148 -9.75 -8.99 -9.43
CA LYS A 148 -9.25 -10.27 -8.93
C LYS A 148 -7.72 -10.27 -8.96
N ASP A 149 -7.13 -9.93 -10.10
CA ASP A 149 -5.68 -9.93 -10.30
C ASP A 149 -5.00 -8.91 -9.37
N PHE A 150 -5.59 -7.74 -9.19
CA PHE A 150 -5.15 -6.74 -8.23
C PHE A 150 -5.16 -7.27 -6.78
N ARG A 151 -6.22 -7.99 -6.41
CA ARG A 151 -6.30 -8.64 -5.09
C ARG A 151 -5.16 -9.66 -4.91
N ASP A 152 -4.90 -10.49 -5.91
CA ASP A 152 -3.85 -11.51 -5.87
C ASP A 152 -2.46 -10.86 -5.76
N ILE A 153 -2.24 -9.75 -6.47
CA ILE A 153 -1.01 -8.95 -6.35
C ILE A 153 -0.87 -8.37 -4.93
N VAL A 154 -1.92 -7.76 -4.39
CA VAL A 154 -1.91 -7.19 -3.03
C VAL A 154 -1.67 -8.30 -1.99
N GLN A 155 -2.34 -9.42 -2.11
CA GLN A 155 -2.16 -10.58 -1.26
C GLN A 155 -0.69 -11.03 -1.23
N ARG A 156 -0.06 -11.16 -2.39
CA ARG A 156 1.33 -11.62 -2.52
C ARG A 156 2.33 -10.61 -1.95
N HIS A 157 2.18 -9.34 -2.30
CA HIS A 157 3.15 -8.31 -1.93
C HIS A 157 3.03 -7.83 -0.48
N TYR A 158 1.84 -7.93 0.10
CA TYR A 158 1.57 -7.44 1.46
C TYR A 158 1.34 -8.56 2.49
N SER A 159 1.57 -9.84 2.12
CA SER A 159 1.41 -10.97 3.02
C SER A 159 2.05 -10.75 4.39
N TYR A 160 3.31 -10.30 4.42
CA TYR A 160 4.03 -10.08 5.67
C TYR A 160 3.33 -9.09 6.61
N ILE A 161 2.88 -7.95 6.09
CA ILE A 161 2.21 -6.95 6.94
C ILE A 161 0.82 -7.42 7.38
N ILE A 162 0.12 -8.19 6.53
CA ILE A 162 -1.18 -8.80 6.84
C ILE A 162 -1.01 -9.83 7.96
N GLU A 163 -0.01 -10.71 7.89
CA GLU A 163 0.32 -11.67 8.96
C GLU A 163 0.66 -10.99 10.29
N LYS A 164 1.19 -9.78 10.23
CA LYS A 164 1.48 -8.93 11.39
C LYS A 164 0.28 -8.14 11.89
N GLY A 165 -0.93 -8.44 11.40
CA GLY A 165 -2.20 -7.93 11.90
C GLY A 165 -2.75 -6.72 11.17
N PHE A 166 -2.16 -6.31 10.03
CA PHE A 166 -2.70 -5.23 9.22
C PHE A 166 -3.88 -5.71 8.38
N GLU A 167 -5.01 -5.02 8.45
CA GLU A 167 -6.19 -5.35 7.66
C GLU A 167 -6.14 -4.66 6.28
N ILE A 168 -6.33 -5.43 5.22
CA ILE A 168 -6.57 -4.88 3.88
C ILE A 168 -7.92 -5.41 3.39
N LYS A 169 -8.79 -4.50 2.94
CA LYS A 169 -10.04 -4.85 2.26
C LYS A 169 -10.07 -4.24 0.87
N ILE A 170 -10.51 -5.02 -0.10
CA ILE A 170 -10.76 -4.57 -1.49
C ILE A 170 -12.22 -4.86 -1.81
N ASN A 171 -12.99 -3.80 -2.11
CA ASN A 171 -14.42 -3.87 -2.33
C ASN A 171 -15.15 -4.65 -1.22
N GLY A 172 -14.83 -4.31 0.04
CA GLY A 172 -15.43 -4.91 1.24
C GLY A 172 -14.95 -6.34 1.56
N ARG A 173 -14.17 -6.99 0.69
CA ARG A 173 -13.62 -8.32 0.94
C ARG A 173 -12.22 -8.23 1.51
N GLU A 174 -12.00 -8.91 2.61
CA GLU A 174 -10.69 -9.00 3.24
C GLU A 174 -9.67 -9.71 2.33
N VAL A 175 -8.44 -9.22 2.30
CA VAL A 175 -7.29 -9.86 1.67
C VAL A 175 -6.55 -10.65 2.74
N ILE A 176 -6.49 -11.96 2.55
CA ILE A 176 -5.82 -12.88 3.47
C ILE A 176 -4.37 -13.03 3.02
N ALA A 177 -3.43 -13.11 3.95
CA ALA A 177 -2.02 -13.34 3.62
C ALA A 177 -1.84 -14.63 2.82
N SER A 178 -1.02 -14.56 1.78
CA SER A 178 -0.59 -15.74 1.03
C SER A 178 0.69 -16.26 1.68
N THR A 179 0.58 -17.25 2.54
CA THR A 179 1.75 -17.97 3.04
C THR A 179 2.28 -18.87 1.93
N ILE A 180 3.48 -18.59 1.45
CA ILE A 180 4.23 -19.59 0.68
C ILE A 180 4.61 -20.67 1.68
N GLN A 181 3.84 -21.74 1.72
CA GLN A 181 4.18 -22.91 2.52
C GLN A 181 5.37 -23.59 1.86
N THR A 182 6.55 -23.41 2.42
CA THR A 182 7.68 -24.26 2.05
C THR A 182 7.39 -25.68 2.52
N LEU A 183 7.56 -26.63 1.62
CA LEU A 183 7.52 -28.06 1.94
C LEU A 183 8.70 -28.35 2.89
N PHE A 184 8.41 -28.59 4.14
CA PHE A 184 9.38 -29.10 5.08
C PHE A 184 8.69 -30.10 6.02
N ASP A 185 9.42 -31.12 6.36
CA ASP A 185 8.95 -32.10 7.33
C ASP A 185 9.31 -31.62 8.75
N SER A 186 8.30 -31.16 9.49
CA SER A 186 8.47 -30.73 10.88
C SER A 186 8.97 -31.83 11.83
N VAL A 187 8.72 -33.09 11.49
CA VAL A 187 9.20 -34.26 12.26
C VAL A 187 10.69 -34.46 12.02
N SER A 188 11.18 -34.26 10.81
CA SER A 188 12.61 -34.36 10.46
C SER A 188 13.46 -33.29 11.13
N LEU A 189 12.92 -32.09 11.41
CA LEU A 189 13.62 -31.04 12.16
C LEU A 189 13.91 -31.45 13.62
N GLN A 190 13.06 -32.28 14.22
CA GLN A 190 13.23 -32.74 15.58
C GLN A 190 14.17 -33.96 15.71
N ASN A 191 14.33 -34.76 14.67
CA ASN A 191 14.95 -36.09 14.73
C ASN A 191 16.25 -36.24 13.90
N ASN A 192 16.86 -35.16 13.40
CA ASN A 192 18.02 -35.21 12.49
C ASN A 192 17.83 -36.16 11.28
N GLY A 193 16.59 -36.35 10.85
CA GLY A 193 16.24 -37.25 9.76
C GLY A 193 16.55 -36.68 8.37
N SER A 194 16.49 -37.52 7.36
CA SER A 194 16.76 -37.24 5.95
C SER A 194 15.60 -36.51 5.23
N GLY A 195 14.78 -35.74 5.94
CA GLY A 195 13.66 -35.03 5.38
C GLY A 195 14.07 -33.71 4.65
N ILE A 196 13.12 -33.15 3.90
CA ILE A 196 13.30 -31.86 3.23
C ILE A 196 13.42 -30.76 4.30
N GLN A 197 14.56 -30.08 4.32
CA GLN A 197 14.81 -28.98 5.26
C GLN A 197 14.98 -27.67 4.50
N PRO A 198 14.38 -26.55 4.96
CA PRO A 198 14.66 -25.26 4.40
C PRO A 198 16.08 -24.81 4.79
N TYR A 199 16.75 -24.14 3.88
CA TYR A 199 17.98 -23.42 4.19
C TYR A 199 17.60 -22.10 4.84
N ILE A 200 18.11 -21.85 6.05
CA ILE A 200 17.89 -20.61 6.79
C ILE A 200 19.22 -19.85 6.87
N TYR A 201 19.20 -18.60 6.40
CA TYR A 201 20.32 -17.67 6.54
C TYR A 201 19.88 -16.48 7.39
N GLU A 202 20.65 -16.19 8.41
CA GLU A 202 20.43 -15.04 9.29
C GLU A 202 21.72 -14.21 9.35
N ALA A 203 21.61 -12.92 9.13
CA ALA A 203 22.71 -11.98 9.22
C ALA A 203 22.25 -10.64 9.78
N GLU A 204 23.15 -9.96 10.47
CA GLU A 204 22.95 -8.59 10.92
C GLU A 204 24.13 -7.74 10.48
N SER A 205 23.87 -6.61 9.83
CA SER A 205 24.86 -5.61 9.43
C SER A 205 24.24 -4.23 9.46
N ASP A 206 24.95 -3.26 10.01
CA ASP A 206 24.56 -1.85 10.09
C ASP A 206 23.17 -1.62 10.69
N GLY A 207 22.77 -2.43 11.69
CA GLY A 207 21.45 -2.36 12.33
C GLY A 207 20.32 -2.92 11.47
N VAL A 208 20.64 -3.59 10.37
CA VAL A 208 19.68 -4.34 9.53
C VAL A 208 19.81 -5.83 9.83
N SER A 209 18.72 -6.42 10.32
CA SER A 209 18.61 -7.86 10.49
C SER A 209 17.94 -8.48 9.26
N VAL A 210 18.62 -9.42 8.65
CA VAL A 210 18.13 -10.17 7.48
C VAL A 210 17.93 -11.62 7.87
N ARG A 211 16.73 -12.13 7.63
CA ARG A 211 16.42 -13.54 7.72
C ARG A 211 15.91 -14.04 6.38
N LEU A 212 16.63 -14.94 5.76
CA LEU A 212 16.28 -15.56 4.50
C LEU A 212 15.97 -17.05 4.74
N MET A 213 14.85 -17.51 4.24
CA MET A 213 14.49 -18.92 4.23
C MET A 213 14.30 -19.38 2.78
N MET A 214 15.04 -20.38 2.35
CA MET A 214 14.93 -20.99 1.03
C MET A 214 14.53 -22.45 1.19
N GLY A 215 13.54 -22.89 0.39
CA GLY A 215 13.06 -24.27 0.45
C GLY A 215 12.25 -24.63 -0.79
N LEU A 216 11.87 -25.87 -0.88
CA LEU A 216 10.91 -26.33 -1.88
C LEU A 216 9.52 -25.84 -1.48
N TYR A 217 8.67 -25.56 -2.45
CA TYR A 217 7.27 -25.25 -2.24
C TYR A 217 6.38 -26.14 -3.10
N GLU A 218 5.14 -26.30 -2.66
CA GLU A 218 4.14 -26.99 -3.47
C GLU A 218 3.76 -26.13 -4.66
N LYS A 219 3.72 -26.71 -5.85
CA LYS A 219 3.37 -25.99 -7.08
C LYS A 219 1.97 -25.41 -6.94
N LEU A 220 1.83 -24.10 -7.13
CA LEU A 220 0.53 -23.45 -7.08
C LEU A 220 -0.32 -23.89 -8.28
N PRO A 221 -1.64 -24.06 -8.14
CA PRO A 221 -2.52 -24.48 -9.26
C PRO A 221 -2.38 -23.60 -10.50
N THR A 222 -2.11 -22.30 -10.33
CA THR A 222 -1.88 -21.35 -11.43
C THR A 222 -0.59 -21.61 -12.21
N ASP A 223 0.39 -22.27 -11.62
CA ASP A 223 1.65 -22.61 -12.30
C ASP A 223 1.48 -23.89 -13.16
N GLN A 224 0.49 -24.73 -12.86
CA GLN A 224 0.19 -25.93 -13.62
C GLN A 224 -0.50 -25.62 -14.96
N GLU A 225 -1.36 -24.59 -15.00
CA GLU A 225 -2.07 -24.18 -16.21
C GLU A 225 -1.16 -23.51 -17.26
N GLN A 226 -0.02 -22.97 -16.86
CA GLN A 226 0.93 -22.29 -17.77
C GLN A 226 1.92 -23.24 -18.46
N GLU A 227 2.12 -24.45 -17.94
CA GLU A 227 3.00 -25.45 -18.57
C GLU A 227 2.28 -26.34 -19.60
N GLU A 228 0.94 -26.35 -19.61
CA GLU A 228 0.12 -27.15 -20.53
C GLU A 228 -0.38 -26.36 -21.76
N SER A 229 -0.01 -25.09 -21.90
CA SER A 229 -0.35 -24.20 -23.02
C SER A 229 0.87 -23.78 -23.82
#